data_652c56244e3b16848d20e3c625926a2e
#
_entry.id   652c56244e3b16848d20e3c625926a2e
#
_cell.length_a   1.000
_cell.length_b   1.000
_cell.length_c   1.000
_cell.angle_alpha   90.00
_cell.angle_beta   90.00
_cell.angle_gamma   90.00
#
_symmetry.space_group_name_H-M   'P 1'
#
loop_
_entity.id
_entity.type
_entity.pdbx_description
1 polymer ?
#
loop_
_entity_poly.entity_id
_entity_poly.type
_entity_poly.pdbx_seq_one_letter_code
_entity_poly.pdbx_strand_id
1 'polypeptide(L)'
;MEVRTIDPVAGTDSGGDSRYLSVPGLIDVHVHFRDPGVPEAETRASGAAAAAAGGFAHVVTMPNTNPAGDNVACLRDQIEDASLPVGIWPSACITKGRLGREVADMEALAAAGAVAFTDDGSFGADAHVMEVAMRRAAALGIPVMQHAVVPELLAGGVIRDCPVARRYGLPVMPPEAETEAVRRDIALVRVTGCALHVQHISCAGTVELIRAAQREGLPVTGEATPHHLLLSCDDIPSDDANWKMAPPLGTREDVAAIREGVKDGTLGIFATDHAPHPAAKKVGGFLAAANGIVGLETAVAVTWQVMVEEEGMSPLEWTRRWTVGPAALVKKPLSGRTVIDLQANRAVDAAVFHSKSRNQPYAGRMFSAWPVSMQKS
;
A
#
# COMPACT_ATOMS: atom_id res chain seq x y z
N MET A 1 34.21 -0.44 1.17
CA MET A 1 32.99 -0.58 2.02
C MET A 1 32.43 -1.94 1.67
N GLU A 2 32.36 -2.84 2.63
CA GLU A 2 31.80 -4.18 2.41
C GLU A 2 30.27 -4.05 2.36
N VAL A 3 29.63 -4.61 1.31
CA VAL A 3 28.20 -4.49 1.06
C VAL A 3 27.65 -5.91 0.87
N ARG A 4 26.72 -6.32 1.74
CA ARG A 4 25.93 -7.53 1.56
C ARG A 4 24.97 -7.35 0.40
N THR A 5 24.91 -8.29 -0.53
CA THR A 5 24.06 -8.20 -1.73
C THR A 5 23.04 -9.33 -1.74
N ILE A 6 21.80 -8.99 -2.03
CA ILE A 6 20.71 -9.96 -2.21
C ILE A 6 20.22 -9.91 -3.66
N ASP A 7 20.14 -11.09 -4.27
CA ASP A 7 19.40 -11.31 -5.52
C ASP A 7 18.16 -12.16 -5.20
N PRO A 8 16.98 -11.55 -5.10
CA PRO A 8 15.77 -12.25 -4.71
C PRO A 8 15.23 -13.16 -5.82
N VAL A 9 15.62 -12.94 -7.08
CA VAL A 9 15.22 -13.77 -8.23
C VAL A 9 16.05 -15.05 -8.25
N ALA A 10 17.38 -14.93 -8.14
CA ALA A 10 18.28 -16.07 -8.03
C ALA A 10 18.16 -16.79 -6.67
N GLY A 11 17.54 -16.13 -5.68
CA GLY A 11 17.44 -16.67 -4.32
C GLY A 11 18.76 -16.66 -3.57
N THR A 12 19.67 -15.76 -3.92
CA THR A 12 21.01 -15.69 -3.32
C THR A 12 21.16 -14.49 -2.39
N ASP A 13 21.90 -14.72 -1.31
CA ASP A 13 22.32 -13.74 -0.33
C ASP A 13 23.80 -13.95 -0.05
N SER A 14 24.63 -12.93 -0.28
CA SER A 14 26.08 -13.04 -0.07
C SER A 14 26.47 -13.25 1.40
N GLY A 15 25.52 -13.05 2.32
CA GLY A 15 25.74 -13.23 3.76
C GLY A 15 26.68 -12.20 4.38
N GLY A 16 27.05 -12.42 5.65
CA GLY A 16 27.97 -11.58 6.42
C GLY A 16 27.27 -10.50 7.24
N ASP A 17 28.02 -9.96 8.22
CA ASP A 17 27.57 -8.89 9.13
C ASP A 17 27.87 -7.50 8.55
N SER A 18 27.56 -7.28 7.27
CA SER A 18 27.79 -5.99 6.63
C SER A 18 26.80 -4.93 7.10
N ARG A 19 27.31 -3.74 7.41
CA ARG A 19 26.48 -2.57 7.73
C ARG A 19 25.54 -2.19 6.59
N TYR A 20 25.95 -2.44 5.35
CA TYR A 20 25.17 -2.02 4.17
C TYR A 20 24.59 -3.23 3.46
N LEU A 21 23.31 -3.14 3.14
CA LEU A 21 22.58 -4.12 2.35
C LEU A 21 22.22 -3.52 0.99
N SER A 22 22.60 -4.22 -0.08
CA SER A 22 22.25 -3.85 -1.46
C SER A 22 21.21 -4.83 -2.00
N VAL A 23 20.11 -4.30 -2.47
CA VAL A 23 18.97 -5.04 -3.05
C VAL A 23 18.58 -4.43 -4.40
N PRO A 24 17.83 -5.12 -5.27
CA PRO A 24 17.20 -4.48 -6.41
C PRO A 24 16.35 -3.29 -5.96
N GLY A 25 16.10 -2.33 -6.85
CA GLY A 25 15.23 -1.21 -6.57
C GLY A 25 13.88 -1.65 -6.04
N LEU A 26 13.45 -1.11 -4.91
CA LEU A 26 12.19 -1.46 -4.28
C LEU A 26 11.02 -0.94 -5.10
N ILE A 27 9.88 -1.63 -5.01
CA ILE A 27 8.64 -1.30 -5.71
C ILE A 27 7.54 -1.15 -4.67
N ASP A 28 6.84 0.00 -4.70
CA ASP A 28 5.65 0.21 -3.90
C ASP A 28 4.41 0.21 -4.81
N VAL A 29 3.50 -0.73 -4.57
CA VAL A 29 2.31 -0.89 -5.42
C VAL A 29 1.12 -0.04 -4.99
N HIS A 30 1.28 0.82 -3.96
CA HIS A 30 0.16 1.57 -3.42
C HIS A 30 0.58 2.95 -2.89
N VAL A 31 0.50 4.00 -3.75
CA VAL A 31 0.79 5.38 -3.36
C VAL A 31 -0.21 6.38 -3.92
N HIS A 32 -0.45 7.47 -3.20
CA HIS A 32 -1.34 8.56 -3.59
C HIS A 32 -0.55 9.86 -3.80
N PHE A 33 -0.16 10.17 -5.02
CA PHE A 33 0.56 11.43 -5.30
C PHE A 33 -0.35 12.65 -5.43
N ARG A 34 -1.69 12.47 -5.41
CA ARG A 34 -2.67 13.56 -5.44
C ARG A 34 -2.54 14.51 -6.64
N ASP A 35 -1.79 14.15 -7.65
CA ASP A 35 -1.46 14.95 -8.82
C ASP A 35 -1.89 14.20 -10.10
N PRO A 36 -2.82 14.77 -10.87
CA PRO A 36 -3.46 16.09 -10.70
C PRO A 36 -4.48 16.14 -9.55
N GLY A 37 -4.72 17.36 -9.02
CA GLY A 37 -5.88 17.64 -8.18
C GLY A 37 -5.62 18.36 -6.85
N VAL A 38 -4.66 17.90 -6.03
CA VAL A 38 -4.42 18.46 -4.69
C VAL A 38 -2.92 18.70 -4.47
N PRO A 39 -2.31 19.62 -5.23
CA PRO A 39 -0.86 19.83 -5.20
C PRO A 39 -0.33 20.35 -3.86
N GLU A 40 -1.18 20.88 -2.99
CA GLU A 40 -0.82 21.25 -1.63
C GLU A 40 -0.60 20.03 -0.73
N ALA A 41 -1.22 18.88 -1.03
CA ALA A 41 -0.98 17.63 -0.31
C ALA A 41 0.29 16.95 -0.79
N GLU A 42 0.41 16.77 -2.10
CA GLU A 42 1.55 16.15 -2.77
C GLU A 42 1.55 16.53 -4.25
N THR A 43 2.73 16.50 -4.88
CA THR A 43 2.89 16.54 -6.33
C THR A 43 3.64 15.30 -6.79
N ARG A 44 3.60 14.97 -8.07
CA ARG A 44 4.41 13.87 -8.63
C ARG A 44 5.91 14.07 -8.32
N ALA A 45 6.39 15.29 -8.41
CA ALA A 45 7.79 15.60 -8.12
C ALA A 45 8.15 15.34 -6.65
N SER A 46 7.35 15.84 -5.69
CA SER A 46 7.62 15.63 -4.27
C SER A 46 7.36 14.18 -3.83
N GLY A 47 6.31 13.53 -4.33
CA GLY A 47 6.07 12.11 -4.07
C GLY A 47 7.16 11.21 -4.66
N ALA A 48 7.65 11.52 -5.87
CA ALA A 48 8.77 10.80 -6.46
C ALA A 48 10.08 11.02 -5.67
N ALA A 49 10.31 12.22 -5.14
CA ALA A 49 11.45 12.49 -4.26
C ALA A 49 11.34 11.72 -2.93
N ALA A 50 10.15 11.67 -2.34
CA ALA A 50 9.88 10.87 -1.14
C ALA A 50 10.07 9.37 -1.40
N ALA A 51 9.60 8.85 -2.54
CA ALA A 51 9.80 7.47 -2.94
C ALA A 51 11.30 7.15 -3.10
N ALA A 52 12.05 8.01 -3.79
CA ALA A 52 13.50 7.84 -3.95
C ALA A 52 14.24 7.84 -2.60
N ALA A 53 13.87 8.76 -1.69
CA ALA A 53 14.43 8.82 -0.34
C ALA A 53 14.07 7.58 0.49
N GLY A 54 12.87 7.01 0.26
CA GLY A 54 12.42 5.74 0.85
C GLY A 54 13.05 4.49 0.23
N GLY A 55 13.87 4.64 -0.83
CA GLY A 55 14.55 3.52 -1.50
C GLY A 55 13.73 2.88 -2.64
N PHE A 56 12.61 3.45 -3.04
CA PHE A 56 11.77 2.92 -4.11
C PHE A 56 12.25 3.39 -5.47
N ALA A 57 12.50 2.45 -6.38
CA ALA A 57 12.82 2.74 -7.77
C ALA A 57 11.56 2.91 -8.63
N HIS A 58 10.47 2.26 -8.23
CA HIS A 58 9.18 2.34 -8.92
C HIS A 58 8.03 2.39 -7.92
N VAL A 59 6.97 3.09 -8.34
CA VAL A 59 5.72 3.17 -7.56
C VAL A 59 4.51 2.97 -8.47
N VAL A 60 3.44 2.40 -7.91
CA VAL A 60 2.12 2.35 -8.56
C VAL A 60 1.23 3.43 -7.95
N THR A 61 0.84 4.40 -8.77
CA THR A 61 -0.04 5.49 -8.33
C THR A 61 -1.50 5.10 -8.39
N MET A 62 -2.26 5.47 -7.33
CA MET A 62 -3.70 5.25 -7.28
C MET A 62 -4.46 6.29 -8.12
N PRO A 63 -5.61 5.92 -8.73
CA PRO A 63 -6.32 6.77 -9.68
C PRO A 63 -7.25 7.78 -9.03
N ASN A 64 -7.19 7.97 -7.70
CA ASN A 64 -8.01 8.90 -6.93
C ASN A 64 -7.50 10.35 -7.00
N THR A 65 -7.22 10.78 -8.20
CA THR A 65 -6.82 12.14 -8.59
C THR A 65 -8.05 12.99 -8.95
N ASN A 66 -7.85 14.25 -9.31
CA ASN A 66 -8.90 15.14 -9.82
C ASN A 66 -8.39 15.90 -11.07
N PRO A 67 -8.84 15.50 -12.28
CA PRO A 67 -9.83 14.44 -12.54
C PRO A 67 -9.33 13.04 -12.18
N ALA A 68 -10.27 12.11 -11.99
CA ALA A 68 -9.96 10.71 -11.69
C ALA A 68 -9.22 10.04 -12.86
N GLY A 69 -8.39 9.03 -12.57
CA GLY A 69 -7.62 8.27 -13.55
C GLY A 69 -8.49 7.28 -14.36
N ASP A 70 -9.62 7.75 -14.91
CA ASP A 70 -10.60 6.97 -15.68
C ASP A 70 -10.54 7.21 -17.18
N ASN A 71 -9.56 7.96 -17.66
CA ASN A 71 -9.37 8.27 -19.07
C ASN A 71 -7.89 8.27 -19.47
N VAL A 72 -7.66 8.06 -20.76
CA VAL A 72 -6.32 7.90 -21.36
C VAL A 72 -5.41 9.11 -21.13
N ALA A 73 -5.96 10.33 -21.18
CA ALA A 73 -5.16 11.54 -21.01
C ALA A 73 -4.58 11.64 -19.60
N CYS A 74 -5.38 11.34 -18.57
CA CYS A 74 -4.93 11.31 -17.18
C CYS A 74 -3.81 10.28 -16.94
N LEU A 75 -3.87 9.11 -17.58
CA LEU A 75 -2.84 8.10 -17.43
C LEU A 75 -1.54 8.51 -18.13
N ARG A 76 -1.60 8.98 -19.36
CA ARG A 76 -0.43 9.40 -20.12
C ARG A 76 0.34 10.51 -19.44
N ASP A 77 -0.37 11.48 -18.88
CA ASP A 77 0.23 12.57 -18.12
C ASP A 77 1.08 12.07 -16.93
N GLN A 78 0.71 10.94 -16.31
CA GLN A 78 1.47 10.34 -15.22
C GLN A 78 2.72 9.57 -15.67
N ILE A 79 2.72 9.01 -16.90
CA ILE A 79 3.81 8.16 -17.41
C ILE A 79 4.92 8.99 -18.05
N GLU A 80 4.61 10.11 -18.67
CA GLU A 80 5.48 10.82 -19.61
C GLU A 80 6.63 11.60 -18.97
N ASP A 81 6.69 11.73 -17.63
CA ASP A 81 7.76 12.48 -16.96
C ASP A 81 8.98 11.60 -16.64
N ALA A 82 9.84 11.43 -17.64
CA ALA A 82 11.10 10.71 -17.48
C ALA A 82 12.13 11.40 -16.57
N SER A 83 11.92 12.67 -16.19
CA SER A 83 12.84 13.45 -15.35
C SER A 83 12.73 13.07 -13.86
N LEU A 84 11.67 12.39 -13.47
CA LEU A 84 11.46 11.99 -12.08
C LEU A 84 12.50 10.94 -11.63
N PRO A 85 12.91 10.98 -10.36
CA PRO A 85 13.92 10.06 -9.82
C PRO A 85 13.46 8.62 -9.75
N VAL A 86 12.13 8.37 -9.82
CA VAL A 86 11.52 7.02 -9.80
C VAL A 86 10.66 6.78 -11.03
N GLY A 87 10.42 5.51 -11.37
CA GLY A 87 9.43 5.15 -12.37
C GLY A 87 8.01 5.17 -11.78
N ILE A 88 7.06 5.76 -12.52
CA ILE A 88 5.64 5.74 -12.15
C ILE A 88 4.91 4.79 -13.08
N TRP A 89 4.18 3.85 -12.51
CA TRP A 89 3.26 2.96 -13.20
C TRP A 89 1.84 3.28 -12.73
N PRO A 90 0.99 3.89 -13.54
CA PRO A 90 -0.35 4.26 -13.07
C PRO A 90 -1.27 3.04 -12.98
N SER A 91 -2.07 2.98 -11.93
CA SER A 91 -3.33 2.24 -11.96
C SER A 91 -4.43 3.10 -12.58
N ALA A 92 -5.51 2.46 -13.03
CA ALA A 92 -6.66 3.14 -13.60
C ALA A 92 -7.94 2.79 -12.83
N CYS A 93 -8.96 3.64 -12.97
CA CYS A 93 -10.25 3.40 -12.34
C CYS A 93 -10.94 2.14 -12.88
N ILE A 94 -11.59 1.39 -11.98
CA ILE A 94 -12.55 0.35 -12.33
C ILE A 94 -13.80 0.99 -12.94
N THR A 95 -14.29 2.05 -12.28
CA THR A 95 -15.53 2.72 -12.70
C THR A 95 -15.30 4.20 -13.05
N LYS A 96 -16.13 4.74 -13.94
CA LYS A 96 -16.08 6.15 -14.33
C LYS A 96 -16.24 7.06 -13.12
N GLY A 97 -15.30 7.98 -12.96
CA GLY A 97 -15.24 8.89 -11.82
C GLY A 97 -15.11 8.19 -10.46
N ARG A 98 -14.82 6.89 -10.43
CA ARG A 98 -14.79 6.07 -9.19
C ARG A 98 -16.13 6.07 -8.46
N LEU A 99 -17.24 6.08 -9.21
CA LEU A 99 -18.60 6.20 -8.67
C LEU A 99 -19.29 4.85 -8.41
N GLY A 100 -18.63 3.71 -8.73
CA GLY A 100 -19.15 2.38 -8.52
C GLY A 100 -20.34 1.98 -9.42
N ARG A 101 -20.64 2.73 -10.47
CA ARG A 101 -21.88 2.58 -11.25
C ARG A 101 -21.68 2.08 -12.68
N GLU A 102 -20.70 2.59 -13.37
CA GLU A 102 -20.41 2.30 -14.77
C GLU A 102 -18.93 1.97 -14.93
N VAL A 103 -18.63 0.82 -15.52
CA VAL A 103 -17.26 0.38 -15.76
C VAL A 103 -16.57 1.34 -16.74
N ALA A 104 -15.34 1.72 -16.44
CA ALA A 104 -14.49 2.56 -17.28
C ALA A 104 -14.13 1.84 -18.59
N ASP A 105 -13.57 2.56 -19.56
CA ASP A 105 -13.04 1.97 -20.79
C ASP A 105 -11.68 1.27 -20.48
N MET A 106 -11.79 0.08 -19.87
CA MET A 106 -10.63 -0.66 -19.37
C MET A 106 -9.67 -1.06 -20.51
N GLU A 107 -10.17 -1.31 -21.70
CA GLU A 107 -9.38 -1.65 -22.90
C GLU A 107 -8.51 -0.47 -23.32
N ALA A 108 -9.09 0.73 -23.41
CA ALA A 108 -8.34 1.94 -23.73
C ALA A 108 -7.33 2.31 -22.63
N LEU A 109 -7.71 2.14 -21.35
CA LEU A 109 -6.84 2.39 -20.20
C LEU A 109 -5.66 1.40 -20.15
N ALA A 110 -5.90 0.12 -20.43
CA ALA A 110 -4.86 -0.90 -20.56
C ALA A 110 -3.88 -0.56 -21.69
N ALA A 111 -4.40 -0.21 -22.86
CA ALA A 111 -3.57 0.22 -24.00
C ALA A 111 -2.77 1.50 -23.72
N ALA A 112 -3.27 2.36 -22.83
CA ALA A 112 -2.57 3.56 -22.36
C ALA A 112 -1.48 3.29 -21.31
N GLY A 113 -1.38 2.04 -20.79
CA GLY A 113 -0.31 1.63 -19.87
C GLY A 113 -0.73 1.42 -18.41
N ALA A 114 -2.03 1.34 -18.11
CA ALA A 114 -2.50 0.95 -16.78
C ALA A 114 -1.92 -0.42 -16.38
N VAL A 115 -1.36 -0.51 -15.18
CA VAL A 115 -0.78 -1.76 -14.65
C VAL A 115 -1.73 -2.51 -13.71
N ALA A 116 -2.77 -1.85 -13.24
CA ALA A 116 -3.82 -2.40 -12.38
C ALA A 116 -5.11 -1.58 -12.54
N PHE A 117 -6.23 -2.14 -12.12
CA PHE A 117 -7.51 -1.43 -12.02
C PHE A 117 -7.96 -1.36 -10.55
N THR A 118 -8.33 -0.16 -10.09
CA THR A 118 -8.79 0.07 -8.73
C THR A 118 -9.67 1.32 -8.65
N ASP A 119 -10.66 1.30 -7.75
CA ASP A 119 -11.37 2.51 -7.34
C ASP A 119 -10.91 2.95 -5.94
N ASP A 120 -9.66 2.66 -5.58
CA ASP A 120 -9.11 2.93 -4.25
C ASP A 120 -9.45 4.32 -3.71
N GLY A 121 -9.75 4.37 -2.41
CA GLY A 121 -10.25 5.55 -1.73
C GLY A 121 -11.74 5.84 -2.00
N SER A 122 -12.45 4.95 -2.74
CA SER A 122 -13.92 4.93 -2.86
C SER A 122 -14.46 3.58 -2.41
N PHE A 123 -15.71 3.57 -2.01
CA PHE A 123 -16.42 2.35 -1.68
C PHE A 123 -16.80 1.65 -2.98
N GLY A 124 -16.31 0.43 -3.17
CA GLY A 124 -16.36 -0.30 -4.42
C GLY A 124 -17.74 -0.40 -5.09
N ALA A 125 -17.72 -0.84 -6.32
CA ALA A 125 -18.92 -1.11 -7.12
C ALA A 125 -19.79 -2.22 -6.49
N ASP A 126 -21.08 -2.26 -6.85
CA ASP A 126 -21.91 -3.41 -6.53
C ASP A 126 -21.36 -4.69 -7.20
N ALA A 127 -21.85 -5.86 -6.76
CA ALA A 127 -21.33 -7.14 -7.22
C ALA A 127 -21.45 -7.34 -8.75
N HIS A 128 -22.48 -6.81 -9.38
CA HIS A 128 -22.67 -6.94 -10.83
C HIS A 128 -21.67 -6.09 -11.62
N VAL A 129 -21.50 -4.82 -11.24
CA VAL A 129 -20.52 -3.92 -11.86
C VAL A 129 -19.11 -4.47 -11.67
N MET A 130 -18.79 -4.97 -10.46
CA MET A 130 -17.51 -5.59 -10.15
C MET A 130 -17.28 -6.86 -10.98
N GLU A 131 -18.28 -7.73 -11.15
CA GLU A 131 -18.17 -8.93 -12.00
C GLU A 131 -17.83 -8.57 -13.45
N VAL A 132 -18.53 -7.58 -14.02
CA VAL A 132 -18.27 -7.10 -15.40
C VAL A 132 -16.82 -6.58 -15.50
N ALA A 133 -16.38 -5.76 -14.54
CA ALA A 133 -15.02 -5.23 -14.51
C ALA A 133 -13.97 -6.34 -14.39
N MET A 134 -14.17 -7.30 -13.48
CA MET A 134 -13.24 -8.41 -13.29
C MET A 134 -13.15 -9.33 -14.51
N ARG A 135 -14.24 -9.57 -15.25
CA ARG A 135 -14.19 -10.31 -16.53
C ARG A 135 -13.35 -9.58 -17.58
N ARG A 136 -13.47 -8.26 -17.70
CA ARG A 136 -12.64 -7.44 -18.60
C ARG A 136 -11.18 -7.44 -18.15
N ALA A 137 -10.91 -7.22 -16.87
CA ALA A 137 -9.56 -7.24 -16.30
C ALA A 137 -8.87 -8.61 -16.54
N ALA A 138 -9.60 -9.71 -16.36
CA ALA A 138 -9.10 -11.06 -16.65
C ALA A 138 -8.74 -11.24 -18.13
N ALA A 139 -9.59 -10.78 -19.07
CA ALA A 139 -9.33 -10.84 -20.49
C ALA A 139 -8.08 -10.01 -20.90
N LEU A 140 -7.85 -8.88 -20.22
CA LEU A 140 -6.68 -8.02 -20.43
C LEU A 140 -5.44 -8.54 -19.69
N GLY A 141 -5.61 -9.49 -18.78
CA GLY A 141 -4.53 -10.02 -17.95
C GLY A 141 -3.97 -9.00 -16.95
N ILE A 142 -4.77 -8.01 -16.55
CA ILE A 142 -4.41 -6.95 -15.59
C ILE A 142 -5.14 -7.21 -14.27
N PRO A 143 -4.49 -7.10 -13.10
CA PRO A 143 -5.14 -7.36 -11.82
C PRO A 143 -6.14 -6.26 -11.45
N VAL A 144 -7.16 -6.65 -10.68
CA VAL A 144 -7.98 -5.73 -9.89
C VAL A 144 -7.36 -5.60 -8.51
N MET A 145 -7.12 -4.38 -8.06
CA MET A 145 -6.66 -4.05 -6.70
C MET A 145 -7.83 -3.43 -5.93
N GLN A 146 -8.13 -3.97 -4.75
CA GLN A 146 -9.38 -3.61 -4.08
C GLN A 146 -9.14 -3.04 -2.69
N HIS A 147 -9.57 -1.79 -2.52
CA HIS A 147 -9.85 -1.19 -1.21
C HIS A 147 -11.15 -1.80 -0.67
N ALA A 148 -11.00 -2.87 0.11
CA ALA A 148 -12.11 -3.75 0.45
C ALA A 148 -12.95 -3.19 1.61
N VAL A 149 -14.09 -2.58 1.30
CA VAL A 149 -15.05 -2.08 2.30
C VAL A 149 -16.48 -2.26 1.78
N VAL A 150 -17.36 -2.74 2.63
CA VAL A 150 -18.82 -2.69 2.44
C VAL A 150 -19.35 -1.43 3.11
N PRO A 151 -19.85 -0.43 2.33
CA PRO A 151 -20.25 0.87 2.88
C PRO A 151 -21.36 0.76 3.94
N GLU A 152 -22.29 -0.15 3.75
CA GLU A 152 -23.42 -0.39 4.63
C GLU A 152 -22.98 -0.88 6.02
N LEU A 153 -21.85 -1.60 6.08
CA LEU A 153 -21.27 -2.11 7.32
C LEU A 153 -20.31 -1.12 7.97
N LEU A 154 -19.85 -0.10 7.24
CA LEU A 154 -18.92 0.91 7.78
C LEU A 154 -19.53 1.67 8.96
N ALA A 155 -20.85 1.91 8.97
CA ALA A 155 -21.60 2.57 10.04
C ALA A 155 -21.03 3.93 10.50
N GLY A 156 -20.35 4.64 9.58
CA GLY A 156 -19.64 5.89 9.89
C GLY A 156 -18.37 5.68 10.71
N GLY A 157 -17.92 4.43 10.88
CA GLY A 157 -16.76 4.06 11.69
C GLY A 157 -15.47 4.66 11.17
N VAL A 158 -14.69 5.19 12.09
CA VAL A 158 -13.40 5.86 11.81
C VAL A 158 -12.22 5.20 12.52
N ILE A 159 -12.49 4.21 13.37
CA ILE A 159 -11.50 3.55 14.25
C ILE A 159 -12.02 2.14 14.60
N ARG A 160 -11.15 1.22 15.02
CA ARG A 160 -11.57 -0.06 15.64
C ARG A 160 -12.01 0.14 17.09
N ASP A 161 -12.73 -0.84 17.65
CA ASP A 161 -13.09 -0.80 19.08
C ASP A 161 -11.83 -0.90 19.94
N CYS A 162 -11.50 0.18 20.62
CA CYS A 162 -10.31 0.31 21.44
C CYS A 162 -10.52 1.36 22.55
N PRO A 163 -9.58 1.50 23.50
CA PRO A 163 -9.72 2.46 24.59
C PRO A 163 -9.96 3.89 24.16
N VAL A 164 -9.31 4.34 23.07
CA VAL A 164 -9.49 5.70 22.52
C VAL A 164 -10.89 5.87 21.92
N ALA A 165 -11.37 4.88 21.17
CA ALA A 165 -12.72 4.92 20.61
C ALA A 165 -13.77 5.10 21.71
N ARG A 166 -13.67 4.30 22.77
CA ARG A 166 -14.58 4.38 23.93
C ARG A 166 -14.44 5.69 24.71
N ARG A 167 -13.20 6.18 24.89
CA ARG A 167 -12.93 7.43 25.63
C ARG A 167 -13.53 8.66 24.95
N TYR A 168 -13.46 8.73 23.62
CA TYR A 168 -13.91 9.89 22.85
C TYR A 168 -15.27 9.67 22.15
N GLY A 169 -15.91 8.52 22.36
CA GLY A 169 -17.20 8.19 21.73
C GLY A 169 -17.14 8.14 20.20
N LEU A 170 -16.03 7.65 19.65
CA LEU A 170 -15.81 7.56 18.22
C LEU A 170 -16.58 6.39 17.62
N PRO A 171 -17.20 6.55 16.42
CA PRO A 171 -17.89 5.46 15.76
C PRO A 171 -16.89 4.39 15.31
N VAL A 172 -17.25 3.13 15.58
CA VAL A 172 -16.39 1.96 15.33
C VAL A 172 -16.68 1.36 13.97
N MET A 173 -15.65 1.11 13.19
CA MET A 173 -15.71 0.29 11.99
C MET A 173 -15.52 -1.18 12.37
N PRO A 174 -16.53 -2.05 12.18
CA PRO A 174 -16.38 -3.47 12.45
C PRO A 174 -15.49 -4.14 11.39
N PRO A 175 -14.74 -5.22 11.73
CA PRO A 175 -13.91 -5.94 10.77
C PRO A 175 -14.71 -6.56 9.62
N GLU A 176 -15.99 -6.83 9.84
CA GLU A 176 -16.92 -7.34 8.81
C GLU A 176 -17.05 -6.38 7.62
N ALA A 177 -16.84 -5.08 7.80
CA ALA A 177 -16.86 -4.13 6.70
C ALA A 177 -15.76 -4.43 5.66
N GLU A 178 -14.62 -4.96 6.10
CA GLU A 178 -13.53 -5.42 5.21
C GLU A 178 -13.75 -6.86 4.76
N THR A 179 -13.99 -7.79 5.68
CA THR A 179 -14.04 -9.22 5.36
C THR A 179 -15.19 -9.59 4.42
N GLU A 180 -16.35 -8.96 4.52
CA GLU A 180 -17.47 -9.23 3.61
C GLU A 180 -17.20 -8.72 2.18
N ALA A 181 -16.50 -7.59 2.03
CA ALA A 181 -16.05 -7.13 0.72
C ALA A 181 -15.07 -8.15 0.10
N VAL A 182 -14.09 -8.60 0.86
CA VAL A 182 -13.10 -9.60 0.40
C VAL A 182 -13.78 -10.94 0.06
N ARG A 183 -14.73 -11.39 0.87
CA ARG A 183 -15.51 -12.60 0.62
C ARG A 183 -16.28 -12.53 -0.69
N ARG A 184 -16.96 -11.41 -0.94
CA ARG A 184 -17.66 -11.14 -2.20
C ARG A 184 -16.68 -11.20 -3.39
N ASP A 185 -15.55 -10.52 -3.28
CA ASP A 185 -14.59 -10.41 -4.39
C ASP A 185 -13.91 -11.75 -4.68
N ILE A 186 -13.60 -12.55 -3.68
CA ILE A 186 -13.11 -13.94 -3.86
C ILE A 186 -14.17 -14.81 -4.56
N ALA A 187 -15.46 -14.64 -4.25
CA ALA A 187 -16.52 -15.34 -4.97
C ALA A 187 -16.56 -14.94 -6.45
N LEU A 188 -16.30 -13.65 -6.77
CA LEU A 188 -16.18 -13.18 -8.14
C LEU A 188 -14.91 -13.70 -8.83
N VAL A 189 -13.80 -13.85 -8.12
CA VAL A 189 -12.59 -14.50 -8.67
C VAL A 189 -12.90 -15.91 -9.16
N ARG A 190 -13.67 -16.70 -8.41
CA ARG A 190 -14.04 -18.07 -8.81
C ARG A 190 -14.79 -18.14 -10.13
N VAL A 191 -15.61 -17.13 -10.45
CA VAL A 191 -16.44 -17.12 -11.68
C VAL A 191 -15.80 -16.35 -12.82
N THR A 192 -14.82 -15.47 -12.55
CA THR A 192 -14.19 -14.61 -13.56
C THR A 192 -12.76 -15.04 -13.91
N GLY A 193 -12.06 -15.72 -12.99
CA GLY A 193 -10.64 -16.03 -13.09
C GLY A 193 -9.73 -14.80 -13.00
N CYS A 194 -10.27 -13.63 -12.60
CA CYS A 194 -9.51 -12.39 -12.48
C CYS A 194 -8.48 -12.48 -11.35
N ALA A 195 -7.27 -11.98 -11.60
CA ALA A 195 -6.31 -11.76 -10.52
C ALA A 195 -6.83 -10.64 -9.61
N LEU A 196 -6.96 -10.95 -8.31
CA LEU A 196 -7.39 -10.01 -7.28
C LEU A 196 -6.22 -9.72 -6.34
N HIS A 197 -5.98 -8.46 -6.06
CA HIS A 197 -5.07 -8.01 -5.02
C HIS A 197 -5.86 -7.24 -3.95
N VAL A 198 -5.83 -7.72 -2.71
CA VAL A 198 -6.48 -7.05 -1.57
C VAL A 198 -5.50 -6.05 -0.98
N GLN A 199 -5.87 -4.76 -1.02
CA GLN A 199 -5.03 -3.66 -0.53
C GLN A 199 -5.07 -3.55 1.00
N HIS A 200 -4.00 -3.01 1.61
CA HIS A 200 -3.85 -2.57 3.02
C HIS A 200 -4.68 -3.38 4.05
N ILE A 201 -4.43 -4.70 4.12
CA ILE A 201 -5.16 -5.61 5.00
C ILE A 201 -5.02 -5.18 6.46
N SER A 202 -6.16 -5.08 7.16
CA SER A 202 -6.22 -4.56 8.53
C SER A 202 -6.77 -5.52 9.58
N CYS A 203 -7.22 -6.73 9.19
CA CYS A 203 -7.81 -7.68 10.14
C CYS A 203 -7.49 -9.15 9.85
N ALA A 204 -7.48 -9.96 10.91
CA ALA A 204 -7.20 -11.39 10.87
C ALA A 204 -8.14 -12.17 9.94
N GLY A 205 -9.42 -11.80 9.91
CA GLY A 205 -10.42 -12.46 9.06
C GLY A 205 -10.08 -12.36 7.57
N THR A 206 -9.53 -11.23 7.12
CA THR A 206 -9.09 -11.04 5.73
C THR A 206 -7.89 -11.91 5.39
N VAL A 207 -6.92 -12.04 6.30
CA VAL A 207 -5.76 -12.93 6.12
C VAL A 207 -6.23 -14.38 5.90
N GLU A 208 -7.17 -14.86 6.72
CA GLU A 208 -7.70 -16.21 6.58
C GLU A 208 -8.47 -16.43 5.26
N LEU A 209 -9.25 -15.44 4.82
CA LEU A 209 -9.96 -15.51 3.54
C LEU A 209 -8.99 -15.62 2.36
N ILE A 210 -7.93 -14.84 2.36
CA ILE A 210 -6.90 -14.88 1.30
C ILE A 210 -6.17 -16.23 1.35
N ARG A 211 -5.75 -16.68 2.54
CA ARG A 211 -5.10 -17.97 2.73
C ARG A 211 -5.96 -19.13 2.21
N ALA A 212 -7.25 -19.12 2.50
CA ALA A 212 -8.19 -20.12 1.99
C ALA A 212 -8.30 -20.07 0.46
N ALA A 213 -8.44 -18.88 -0.13
CA ALA A 213 -8.50 -18.69 -1.58
C ALA A 213 -7.23 -19.19 -2.30
N GLN A 214 -6.05 -18.93 -1.73
CA GLN A 214 -4.77 -19.41 -2.27
C GLN A 214 -4.66 -20.93 -2.19
N ARG A 215 -5.16 -21.58 -1.12
CA ARG A 215 -5.22 -23.05 -1.03
C ARG A 215 -6.15 -23.67 -2.07
N GLU A 216 -7.18 -22.95 -2.51
CA GLU A 216 -8.03 -23.33 -3.64
C GLU A 216 -7.34 -23.12 -5.01
N GLY A 217 -6.15 -22.53 -5.05
CA GLY A 217 -5.42 -22.19 -6.29
C GLY A 217 -5.96 -20.94 -6.99
N LEU A 218 -6.73 -20.09 -6.31
CA LEU A 218 -7.26 -18.86 -6.87
C LEU A 218 -6.17 -17.80 -6.96
N PRO A 219 -6.17 -16.94 -8.01
CA PRO A 219 -5.18 -15.88 -8.18
C PRO A 219 -5.49 -14.67 -7.27
N VAL A 220 -5.38 -14.88 -5.96
CA VAL A 220 -5.61 -13.87 -4.93
C VAL A 220 -4.32 -13.57 -4.22
N THR A 221 -3.98 -12.29 -4.11
CA THR A 221 -2.82 -11.77 -3.37
C THR A 221 -3.27 -10.69 -2.38
N GLY A 222 -2.42 -10.34 -1.43
CA GLY A 222 -2.69 -9.25 -0.50
C GLY A 222 -1.42 -8.54 -0.08
N GLU A 223 -1.58 -7.28 0.34
CA GLU A 223 -0.49 -6.45 0.83
C GLU A 223 -0.61 -6.17 2.33
N ALA A 224 0.54 -6.07 2.99
CA ALA A 224 0.67 -5.58 4.35
C ALA A 224 1.35 -4.21 4.34
N THR A 225 0.78 -3.25 5.08
CA THR A 225 1.39 -1.92 5.21
C THR A 225 2.25 -1.83 6.47
N PRO A 226 3.28 -0.96 6.48
CA PRO A 226 4.13 -0.77 7.66
C PRO A 226 3.35 -0.45 8.93
N HIS A 227 2.29 0.35 8.82
CA HIS A 227 1.49 0.75 9.98
C HIS A 227 0.61 -0.37 10.52
N HIS A 228 0.04 -1.23 9.67
CA HIS A 228 -0.72 -2.41 10.13
C HIS A 228 0.18 -3.54 10.64
N LEU A 229 1.46 -3.54 10.30
CA LEU A 229 2.46 -4.46 10.86
C LEU A 229 2.97 -4.01 12.25
N LEU A 230 3.12 -2.70 12.48
CA LEU A 230 3.76 -2.18 13.69
C LEU A 230 2.76 -1.75 14.75
N LEU A 231 1.62 -1.17 14.35
CA LEU A 231 0.71 -0.45 15.25
C LEU A 231 -0.64 -1.16 15.37
N SER A 232 -1.17 -1.16 16.58
CA SER A 232 -2.54 -1.55 16.86
C SER A 232 -3.40 -0.33 17.24
N CYS A 233 -4.69 -0.49 17.26
CA CYS A 233 -5.60 0.56 17.73
C CYS A 233 -5.42 0.88 19.22
N ASP A 234 -4.83 -0.05 20.02
CA ASP A 234 -4.49 0.19 21.41
C ASP A 234 -3.30 1.15 21.60
N ASP A 235 -2.48 1.32 20.56
CA ASP A 235 -1.30 2.20 20.59
C ASP A 235 -1.67 3.67 20.34
N ILE A 236 -2.92 3.95 19.95
CA ILE A 236 -3.40 5.30 19.68
C ILE A 236 -3.46 6.09 20.99
N PRO A 237 -2.68 7.19 21.14
CA PRO A 237 -2.56 7.85 22.46
C PRO A 237 -3.74 8.78 22.79
N SER A 238 -4.41 9.31 21.77
CA SER A 238 -5.46 10.31 21.90
C SER A 238 -6.26 10.44 20.60
N ASP A 239 -7.22 11.36 20.54
CA ASP A 239 -7.93 11.74 19.32
C ASP A 239 -7.01 12.56 18.36
N ASP A 240 -5.83 12.00 18.05
CA ASP A 240 -4.85 12.60 17.16
C ASP A 240 -5.06 12.13 15.71
N ALA A 241 -5.38 13.07 14.84
CA ALA A 241 -5.65 12.82 13.42
C ALA A 241 -4.46 12.19 12.66
N ASN A 242 -3.23 12.28 13.15
CA ASN A 242 -2.06 11.61 12.55
C ASN A 242 -2.12 10.08 12.65
N TRP A 243 -3.01 9.54 13.50
CA TRP A 243 -3.26 8.11 13.65
C TRP A 243 -4.48 7.63 12.85
N LYS A 244 -5.12 8.54 12.09
CA LYS A 244 -6.31 8.21 11.28
C LYS A 244 -5.92 7.80 9.87
N MET A 245 -6.23 6.56 9.51
CA MET A 245 -6.14 6.00 8.15
C MET A 245 -7.38 5.12 7.86
N ALA A 246 -7.54 4.69 6.63
CA ALA A 246 -8.59 3.77 6.20
C ALA A 246 -7.97 2.67 5.31
N PRO A 247 -8.11 1.40 5.75
CA PRO A 247 -8.79 0.93 6.95
C PRO A 247 -8.06 1.36 8.23
N PRO A 248 -8.78 1.47 9.37
CA PRO A 248 -8.17 1.84 10.64
C PRO A 248 -7.26 0.72 11.17
N LEU A 249 -6.32 1.10 12.05
CA LEU A 249 -5.46 0.14 12.76
C LEU A 249 -6.30 -0.94 13.45
N GLY A 250 -5.92 -2.20 13.25
CA GLY A 250 -6.55 -3.36 13.85
C GLY A 250 -6.21 -3.55 15.33
N THR A 251 -6.73 -4.60 15.91
CA THR A 251 -6.37 -5.04 17.27
C THR A 251 -4.96 -5.66 17.29
N ARG A 252 -4.42 -5.97 18.48
CA ARG A 252 -3.15 -6.70 18.60
C ARG A 252 -3.21 -8.09 17.95
N GLU A 253 -4.37 -8.74 18.00
CA GLU A 253 -4.62 -10.02 17.35
C GLU A 253 -4.61 -9.87 15.83
N ASP A 254 -5.16 -8.78 15.29
CA ASP A 254 -5.10 -8.47 13.87
C ASP A 254 -3.66 -8.25 13.40
N VAL A 255 -2.89 -7.44 14.15
CA VAL A 255 -1.46 -7.22 13.88
C VAL A 255 -0.68 -8.53 13.87
N ALA A 256 -0.90 -9.41 14.86
CA ALA A 256 -0.24 -10.72 14.91
C ALA A 256 -0.62 -11.60 13.72
N ALA A 257 -1.89 -11.62 13.29
CA ALA A 257 -2.34 -12.38 12.14
C ALA A 257 -1.75 -11.85 10.82
N ILE A 258 -1.62 -10.52 10.66
CA ILE A 258 -1.00 -9.90 9.50
C ILE A 258 0.50 -10.27 9.43
N ARG A 259 1.23 -10.16 10.56
CA ARG A 259 2.65 -10.58 10.66
C ARG A 259 2.83 -12.05 10.27
N GLU A 260 1.98 -12.93 10.81
CA GLU A 260 2.02 -14.35 10.46
C GLU A 260 1.69 -14.59 8.98
N GLY A 261 0.68 -13.88 8.42
CA GLY A 261 0.37 -13.94 6.99
C GLY A 261 1.52 -13.49 6.09
N VAL A 262 2.35 -12.54 6.55
CA VAL A 262 3.58 -12.17 5.83
C VAL A 262 4.64 -13.28 5.94
N LYS A 263 4.80 -13.91 7.11
CA LYS A 263 5.80 -14.98 7.33
C LYS A 263 5.48 -16.23 6.52
N ASP A 264 4.24 -16.66 6.49
CA ASP A 264 3.81 -17.87 5.77
C ASP A 264 3.62 -17.66 4.26
N GLY A 265 3.72 -16.40 3.78
CA GLY A 265 3.62 -16.04 2.37
C GLY A 265 2.20 -15.77 1.88
N THR A 266 1.17 -15.86 2.71
CA THR A 266 -0.21 -15.45 2.40
C THR A 266 -0.23 -13.99 1.93
N LEU A 267 0.49 -13.11 2.64
CA LEU A 267 0.71 -11.72 2.27
C LEU A 267 2.09 -11.57 1.64
N GLY A 268 2.15 -11.68 0.32
CA GLY A 268 3.38 -11.72 -0.45
C GLY A 268 3.96 -10.36 -0.81
N ILE A 269 3.32 -9.25 -0.41
CA ILE A 269 3.65 -7.90 -0.86
C ILE A 269 3.60 -6.95 0.34
N PHE A 270 4.60 -6.06 0.40
CA PHE A 270 4.51 -4.85 1.21
C PHE A 270 4.12 -3.67 0.33
N ALA A 271 3.32 -2.77 0.87
CA ALA A 271 2.98 -1.50 0.25
C ALA A 271 2.77 -0.42 1.30
N THR A 272 2.96 0.85 0.96
CA THR A 272 2.95 1.90 1.97
C THR A 272 1.56 2.46 2.25
N ASP A 273 0.67 2.45 1.28
CA ASP A 273 -0.52 3.31 1.27
C ASP A 273 -0.14 4.77 1.60
N HIS A 274 0.93 5.27 0.97
CA HIS A 274 1.36 6.65 1.15
C HIS A 274 0.24 7.61 0.75
N ALA A 275 -0.43 8.19 1.76
CA ALA A 275 -1.63 9.00 1.59
C ALA A 275 -1.46 10.40 2.21
N PRO A 276 -0.78 11.30 1.51
CA PRO A 276 -0.47 12.65 1.97
C PRO A 276 -1.72 13.53 2.06
N HIS A 277 -1.73 14.36 3.11
CA HIS A 277 -2.75 15.38 3.33
C HIS A 277 -2.13 16.67 3.87
N PRO A 278 -2.57 17.87 3.40
CA PRO A 278 -2.13 19.11 3.99
C PRO A 278 -2.56 19.22 5.46
N ALA A 279 -1.79 19.93 6.27
CA ALA A 279 -2.04 20.03 7.71
C ALA A 279 -3.49 20.46 8.05
N ALA A 280 -4.09 21.33 7.22
CA ALA A 280 -5.46 21.78 7.39
C ALA A 280 -6.53 20.65 7.27
N LYS A 281 -6.18 19.51 6.65
CA LYS A 281 -7.06 18.33 6.55
C LYS A 281 -6.82 17.30 7.65
N LYS A 282 -5.82 17.52 8.49
CA LYS A 282 -5.44 16.63 9.61
C LYS A 282 -5.69 17.31 10.97
N VAL A 283 -6.79 18.04 11.07
CA VAL A 283 -7.26 18.74 12.30
C VAL A 283 -8.66 18.28 12.69
N GLY A 284 -9.02 18.48 13.95
CA GLY A 284 -10.37 18.16 14.47
C GLY A 284 -10.57 16.69 14.83
N GLY A 285 -9.48 15.96 15.09
CA GLY A 285 -9.52 14.57 15.54
C GLY A 285 -10.03 13.58 14.50
N PHE A 286 -10.35 12.37 14.94
CA PHE A 286 -10.79 11.29 14.04
C PHE A 286 -12.07 11.59 13.27
N LEU A 287 -13.00 12.36 13.82
CA LEU A 287 -14.28 12.64 13.13
C LEU A 287 -14.10 13.57 11.93
N ALA A 288 -13.30 14.61 12.07
CA ALA A 288 -13.21 15.67 11.06
C ALA A 288 -12.03 15.47 10.09
N ALA A 289 -10.96 14.83 10.52
CA ALA A 289 -9.75 14.70 9.72
C ALA A 289 -9.91 13.75 8.54
N ALA A 290 -9.15 14.00 7.48
CA ALA A 290 -9.01 13.08 6.35
C ALA A 290 -8.29 11.78 6.76
N ASN A 291 -8.65 10.66 6.11
CA ASN A 291 -7.98 9.38 6.26
C ASN A 291 -6.67 9.36 5.49
N GLY A 292 -5.62 8.81 6.09
CA GLY A 292 -4.34 8.57 5.45
C GLY A 292 -3.16 9.10 6.24
N ILE A 293 -2.01 8.46 6.01
CA ILE A 293 -0.70 8.84 6.56
C ILE A 293 0.35 8.79 5.45
N VAL A 294 1.45 9.53 5.62
CA VAL A 294 2.61 9.36 4.74
C VAL A 294 3.45 8.17 5.21
N GLY A 295 3.93 7.35 4.27
CA GLY A 295 4.61 6.09 4.59
C GLY A 295 5.92 5.86 3.84
N LEU A 296 6.12 6.43 2.64
CA LEU A 296 7.25 6.12 1.76
C LEU A 296 8.62 6.22 2.45
N GLU A 297 8.87 7.30 3.18
CA GLU A 297 10.20 7.58 3.75
C GLU A 297 10.49 6.80 5.03
N THR A 298 9.51 6.05 5.58
CA THR A 298 9.67 5.25 6.81
C THR A 298 9.48 3.75 6.58
N ALA A 299 8.95 3.35 5.43
CA ALA A 299 8.48 1.99 5.16
C ALA A 299 9.57 0.92 5.31
N VAL A 300 10.77 1.17 4.76
CA VAL A 300 11.92 0.27 4.88
C VAL A 300 12.28 0.05 6.34
N ALA A 301 12.43 1.15 7.09
CA ALA A 301 12.85 1.11 8.48
C ALA A 301 11.82 0.38 9.37
N VAL A 302 10.53 0.66 9.19
CA VAL A 302 9.45 0.02 9.94
C VAL A 302 9.34 -1.47 9.61
N THR A 303 9.29 -1.83 8.34
CA THR A 303 9.13 -3.25 7.96
C THR A 303 10.37 -4.09 8.25
N TRP A 304 11.57 -3.49 8.19
CA TRP A 304 12.79 -4.16 8.60
C TRP A 304 12.78 -4.48 10.09
N GLN A 305 12.51 -3.47 10.93
CA GLN A 305 12.45 -3.71 12.37
C GLN A 305 11.43 -4.78 12.71
N VAL A 306 10.19 -4.64 12.22
CA VAL A 306 9.11 -5.57 12.58
C VAL A 306 9.38 -6.98 12.05
N MET A 307 9.67 -7.11 10.77
CA MET A 307 9.69 -8.44 10.15
C MET A 307 11.07 -9.12 10.23
N VAL A 308 12.16 -8.37 10.15
CA VAL A 308 13.50 -8.97 10.20
C VAL A 308 14.02 -9.05 11.64
N GLU A 309 13.97 -7.94 12.38
CA GLU A 309 14.57 -7.90 13.73
C GLU A 309 13.67 -8.53 14.81
N GLU A 310 12.35 -8.27 14.77
CA GLU A 310 11.42 -8.79 15.78
C GLU A 310 10.90 -10.18 15.41
N GLU A 311 10.45 -10.40 14.16
CA GLU A 311 9.82 -11.65 13.72
C GLU A 311 10.82 -12.67 13.11
N GLY A 312 12.09 -12.31 12.94
CA GLY A 312 13.14 -13.20 12.45
C GLY A 312 13.03 -13.61 10.97
N MET A 313 12.32 -12.83 10.15
CA MET A 313 12.25 -13.05 8.71
C MET A 313 13.63 -12.88 8.09
N SER A 314 13.99 -13.75 7.12
CA SER A 314 15.26 -13.57 6.43
C SER A 314 15.28 -12.27 5.59
N PRO A 315 16.43 -11.59 5.49
CA PRO A 315 16.59 -10.43 4.60
C PRO A 315 16.20 -10.73 3.14
N LEU A 316 16.40 -11.95 2.68
CA LEU A 316 16.01 -12.41 1.35
C LEU A 316 14.48 -12.40 1.18
N GLU A 317 13.73 -12.97 2.13
CA GLU A 317 12.27 -12.99 2.08
C GLU A 317 11.69 -11.58 2.25
N TRP A 318 12.25 -10.75 3.14
CA TRP A 318 11.88 -9.34 3.26
C TRP A 318 12.07 -8.59 1.92
N THR A 319 13.22 -8.81 1.25
CA THR A 319 13.49 -8.21 -0.06
C THR A 319 12.45 -8.64 -1.10
N ARG A 320 12.05 -9.91 -1.11
CA ARG A 320 11.02 -10.41 -2.04
C ARG A 320 9.68 -9.70 -1.88
N ARG A 321 9.29 -9.31 -0.65
CA ARG A 321 8.03 -8.58 -0.39
C ARG A 321 8.03 -7.18 -0.98
N TRP A 322 9.19 -6.55 -1.12
CA TRP A 322 9.37 -5.24 -1.75
C TRP A 322 9.77 -5.28 -3.22
N THR A 323 10.04 -6.44 -3.78
CA THR A 323 10.59 -6.56 -5.15
C THR A 323 9.83 -7.59 -5.99
N VAL A 324 10.05 -8.88 -5.79
CA VAL A 324 9.51 -9.96 -6.62
C VAL A 324 7.99 -10.02 -6.56
N GLY A 325 7.40 -9.90 -5.37
CA GLY A 325 5.96 -9.88 -5.19
C GLY A 325 5.28 -8.73 -5.94
N PRO A 326 5.67 -7.47 -5.69
CA PRO A 326 5.20 -6.31 -6.43
C PRO A 326 5.39 -6.41 -7.94
N ALA A 327 6.58 -6.81 -8.40
CA ALA A 327 6.91 -6.95 -9.81
C ALA A 327 6.01 -7.97 -10.53
N ALA A 328 5.75 -9.10 -9.86
CA ALA A 328 4.86 -10.15 -10.38
C ALA A 328 3.41 -9.67 -10.48
N LEU A 329 2.91 -8.93 -9.47
CA LEU A 329 1.56 -8.37 -9.48
C LEU A 329 1.32 -7.48 -10.69
N VAL A 330 2.23 -6.54 -10.95
CA VAL A 330 2.07 -5.55 -12.04
C VAL A 330 2.74 -5.97 -13.35
N LYS A 331 3.32 -7.18 -13.41
CA LYS A 331 3.99 -7.75 -14.58
C LYS A 331 5.07 -6.83 -15.16
N LYS A 332 5.89 -6.25 -14.28
CA LYS A 332 7.01 -5.38 -14.63
C LYS A 332 8.34 -6.00 -14.21
N PRO A 333 9.43 -5.78 -14.95
CA PRO A 333 10.75 -6.27 -14.56
C PRO A 333 11.27 -5.53 -13.32
N LEU A 334 12.14 -6.22 -12.55
CA LEU A 334 12.94 -5.57 -11.55
C LEU A 334 14.02 -4.71 -12.22
N SER A 335 14.21 -3.51 -11.72
CA SER A 335 15.26 -2.60 -12.19
C SER A 335 15.70 -1.66 -11.07
N GLY A 336 16.86 -1.03 -11.27
CA GLY A 336 17.43 -0.15 -10.25
C GLY A 336 18.11 -0.91 -9.11
N ARG A 337 18.59 -0.15 -8.15
CA ARG A 337 19.30 -0.66 -6.96
C ARG A 337 19.06 0.24 -5.77
N THR A 338 18.84 -0.37 -4.61
CA THR A 338 18.71 0.33 -3.33
C THR A 338 19.78 -0.16 -2.38
N VAL A 339 20.43 0.77 -1.67
CA VAL A 339 21.37 0.48 -0.59
C VAL A 339 20.77 0.96 0.73
N ILE A 340 20.77 0.08 1.73
CA ILE A 340 20.20 0.31 3.05
C ILE A 340 21.33 0.25 4.07
N ASP A 341 21.42 1.26 4.94
CA ASP A 341 22.28 1.25 6.13
C ASP A 341 21.53 0.61 7.30
N LEU A 342 21.91 -0.62 7.64
CA LEU A 342 21.27 -1.42 8.69
C LEU A 342 21.55 -0.93 10.11
N GLN A 343 22.49 0.01 10.27
CA GLN A 343 22.94 0.54 11.56
C GLN A 343 22.74 2.06 11.69
N ALA A 344 21.90 2.65 10.87
CA ALA A 344 21.72 4.11 10.82
C ALA A 344 21.16 4.69 12.12
N ASN A 345 20.29 3.97 12.83
CA ASN A 345 19.68 4.36 14.11
C ASN A 345 19.20 5.82 14.15
N ARG A 346 18.15 6.12 13.37
CA ARG A 346 17.60 7.47 13.26
C ARG A 346 16.22 7.57 13.88
N ALA A 347 15.94 8.69 14.54
CA ALA A 347 14.58 9.06 14.91
C ALA A 347 13.80 9.52 13.68
N VAL A 348 12.51 9.17 13.62
CA VAL A 348 11.61 9.71 12.60
C VAL A 348 11.38 11.20 12.86
N ASP A 349 11.82 12.02 11.92
CA ASP A 349 11.58 13.46 11.90
C ASP A 349 10.90 13.84 10.59
N ALA A 350 9.61 14.12 10.65
CA ALA A 350 8.86 14.51 9.46
C ALA A 350 9.32 15.88 8.88
N ALA A 351 10.04 16.70 9.64
CA ALA A 351 10.54 17.99 9.13
C ALA A 351 11.51 17.81 7.97
N VAL A 352 12.25 16.69 7.92
CA VAL A 352 13.22 16.40 6.85
C VAL A 352 12.63 15.59 5.69
N PHE A 353 11.34 15.22 5.70
CA PHE A 353 10.72 14.46 4.61
C PHE A 353 10.67 15.26 3.31
N HIS A 354 10.84 14.56 2.20
CA HIS A 354 10.68 15.09 0.84
C HIS A 354 9.20 15.24 0.45
N SER A 355 8.32 14.36 0.99
CA SER A 355 6.88 14.57 0.88
C SER A 355 6.48 15.97 1.37
N LYS A 356 5.50 16.59 0.74
CA LYS A 356 4.95 17.89 1.20
C LYS A 356 4.16 17.74 2.50
N SER A 357 3.66 16.56 2.78
CA SER A 357 2.82 16.27 3.94
C SER A 357 3.62 15.68 5.11
N ARG A 358 3.06 15.80 6.33
CA ARG A 358 3.73 15.42 7.59
C ARG A 358 2.88 14.51 8.46
N ASN A 359 1.71 14.09 7.97
CA ASN A 359 0.72 13.28 8.69
C ASN A 359 1.20 11.83 8.86
N GLN A 360 1.78 11.50 10.02
CA GLN A 360 2.28 10.16 10.35
C GLN A 360 2.37 9.94 11.86
N PRO A 361 2.23 8.68 12.35
CA PRO A 361 2.20 8.35 13.78
C PRO A 361 3.57 7.98 14.38
N TYR A 362 4.66 8.11 13.64
CA TYR A 362 5.98 7.58 14.05
C TYR A 362 6.92 8.62 14.64
N ALA A 363 6.51 9.88 14.78
CA ALA A 363 7.37 10.98 15.21
C ALA A 363 8.20 10.62 16.46
N GLY A 364 9.52 10.79 16.35
CA GLY A 364 10.48 10.50 17.43
C GLY A 364 10.78 9.01 17.66
N ARG A 365 10.10 8.07 17.02
CA ARG A 365 10.45 6.64 17.10
C ARG A 365 11.79 6.38 16.42
N MET A 366 12.62 5.56 17.05
CA MET A 366 13.93 5.15 16.55
C MET A 366 13.83 3.90 15.70
N PHE A 367 14.46 3.88 14.53
CA PHE A 367 14.58 2.71 13.66
C PHE A 367 16.03 2.56 13.18
N SER A 368 16.45 1.31 12.93
CA SER A 368 17.82 0.95 12.54
C SER A 368 18.08 1.11 11.05
N ALA A 369 17.26 0.49 10.20
CA ALA A 369 17.54 0.31 8.78
C ALA A 369 16.96 1.45 7.93
N TRP A 370 17.82 2.21 7.26
CA TRP A 370 17.40 3.34 6.42
C TRP A 370 18.03 3.28 5.04
N PRO A 371 17.27 3.56 3.97
CA PRO A 371 17.85 3.74 2.64
C PRO A 371 18.86 4.89 2.64
N VAL A 372 19.99 4.69 1.98
CA VAL A 372 21.05 5.71 1.84
C VAL A 372 21.33 6.08 0.39
N SER A 373 20.95 5.23 -0.54
CA SER A 373 20.96 5.54 -1.97
C SER A 373 19.94 4.68 -2.71
N MET A 374 19.37 5.26 -3.74
CA MET A 374 18.55 4.56 -4.73
C MET A 374 18.97 5.04 -6.11
N GLN A 375 19.12 4.10 -7.04
CA GLN A 375 19.42 4.35 -8.45
C GLN A 375 18.28 3.73 -9.27
N LYS A 376 17.62 4.58 -10.06
CA LYS A 376 16.74 4.13 -11.14
C LYS A 376 17.64 3.69 -12.30
N SER A 377 17.40 2.54 -12.89
CA SER A 377 18.16 2.04 -14.06
C SER A 377 17.88 2.85 -15.30
#